data_bae70f37b646ca55e0db4be6ebcb4eeb
#
_entry.id   bae70f37b646ca55e0db4be6ebcb4eeb
#
_cell.length_a   1.000
_cell.length_b   1.000
_cell.length_c   1.000
_cell.angle_alpha   90.00
_cell.angle_beta   90.00
_cell.angle_gamma   90.00
#
_symmetry.space_group_name_H-M   'P 1'
#
loop_
_entity.id
_entity.type
_entity.pdbx_description
1 polymer ?
#
loop_
_entity_poly.entity_id
_entity_poly.type
_entity_poly.pdbx_seq_one_letter_code
_entity_poly.pdbx_strand_id
1 'polypeptide(L)'
;MLENIKIATFVISSNTYPAVRNVRMQKKLFADQINENREFYWYRQGTEKQLLGKESNLIGNDLFLNINDDTLSMGKKTIMAFDWALKNIDFDFFIRPTPSSYVNYSNLESYLKTNFSKTDIVYGGKIQET
;
A
#
# COMPACT_ATOMS: atom_id res chain seq x y z
N MET A 1 13.82 -5.79 -20.11
CA MET A 1 13.18 -4.51 -19.74
C MET A 1 11.67 -4.71 -19.67
N LEU A 2 11.03 -4.16 -18.67
CA LEU A 2 9.57 -4.23 -18.51
C LEU A 2 8.91 -3.12 -19.32
N GLU A 3 7.85 -3.43 -20.08
CA GLU A 3 7.14 -2.43 -20.87
C GLU A 3 5.98 -1.81 -20.09
N ASN A 4 5.10 -2.64 -19.56
CA ASN A 4 3.98 -2.20 -18.75
C ASN A 4 4.07 -2.84 -17.38
N ILE A 5 4.08 -2.02 -16.34
CA ILE A 5 4.12 -2.50 -14.97
C ILE A 5 2.91 -1.98 -14.20
N LYS A 6 2.40 -2.83 -13.33
CA LYS A 6 1.34 -2.47 -12.40
C LYS A 6 1.91 -2.34 -11.01
N ILE A 7 1.72 -1.17 -10.41
CA ILE A 7 2.17 -0.89 -9.05
C ILE A 7 0.95 -0.82 -8.13
N ALA A 8 0.96 -1.64 -7.10
CA ALA A 8 -0.01 -1.59 -6.02
C ALA A 8 0.62 -0.84 -4.85
N THR A 9 0.03 0.28 -4.49
CA THR A 9 0.48 1.11 -3.37
C THR A 9 -0.41 0.86 -2.17
N PHE A 10 0.16 0.34 -1.10
CA PHE A 10 -0.53 0.06 0.16
C PHE A 10 0.05 0.92 1.26
N VAL A 11 -0.67 1.98 1.60
CA VAL A 11 -0.25 2.94 2.63
C VAL A 11 -0.69 2.42 3.99
N ILE A 12 0.26 2.26 4.89
CA ILE A 12 -0.05 1.92 6.27
C ILE A 12 -0.74 3.12 6.93
N SER A 13 -1.88 2.88 7.56
CA SER A 13 -2.66 3.95 8.18
C SER A 13 -3.21 3.51 9.53
N SER A 14 -3.85 4.43 10.23
CA SER A 14 -4.52 4.14 11.49
C SER A 14 -5.69 5.12 11.69
N ASN A 15 -6.51 4.87 12.69
CA ASN A 15 -7.62 5.75 13.05
C ASN A 15 -7.19 6.91 13.95
N THR A 16 -5.92 6.97 14.34
CA THR A 16 -5.42 7.97 15.26
C THR A 16 -4.80 9.15 14.55
N TYR A 17 -4.84 10.32 15.19
CA TYR A 17 -4.13 11.50 14.75
C TYR A 17 -2.62 11.33 15.03
N PRO A 18 -1.70 11.74 14.14
CA PRO A 18 -1.94 12.52 12.90
C PRO A 18 -2.18 11.67 11.65
N ALA A 19 -2.14 10.35 11.73
CA ALA A 19 -2.25 9.47 10.56
C ALA A 19 -3.57 9.69 9.80
N VAL A 20 -4.68 9.84 10.50
CA VAL A 20 -5.99 10.10 9.88
C VAL A 20 -5.96 11.35 9.00
N ARG A 21 -5.36 12.42 9.48
CA ARG A 21 -5.22 13.67 8.73
C ARG A 21 -4.32 13.50 7.51
N ASN A 22 -3.18 12.84 7.71
CA ASN A 22 -2.21 12.62 6.64
C ASN A 22 -2.79 11.76 5.52
N VAL A 23 -3.55 10.74 5.85
CA VAL A 23 -4.24 9.90 4.87
C VAL A 23 -5.22 10.73 4.03
N ARG A 24 -5.99 11.61 4.66
CA ARG A 24 -6.94 12.46 3.94
C ARG A 24 -6.23 13.36 2.93
N MET A 25 -5.12 13.97 3.33
CA MET A 25 -4.31 14.81 2.44
C MET A 25 -3.67 14.00 1.32
N GLN A 26 -3.15 12.83 1.65
CA GLN A 26 -2.49 11.94 0.71
C GLN A 26 -3.46 11.43 -0.36
N LYS A 27 -4.70 11.11 0.01
CA LYS A 27 -5.73 10.70 -0.95
C LYS A 27 -5.99 11.77 -2.00
N LYS A 28 -5.96 13.03 -1.60
CA LYS A 28 -6.11 14.15 -2.55
C LYS A 28 -4.92 14.25 -3.50
N LEU A 29 -3.71 14.09 -2.97
CA LEU A 29 -2.48 14.15 -3.76
C LEU A 29 -2.39 13.00 -4.77
N PHE A 30 -2.81 11.81 -4.36
CA PHE A 30 -2.74 10.64 -5.23
C PHE A 30 -3.89 10.53 -6.24
N ALA A 31 -4.94 11.33 -6.07
CA ALA A 31 -6.09 11.28 -6.99
C ALA A 31 -5.68 11.47 -8.45
N ASP A 32 -4.72 12.34 -8.71
CA ASP A 32 -4.22 12.61 -10.06
C ASP A 32 -3.24 11.55 -10.57
N GLN A 33 -2.81 10.63 -9.71
CA GLN A 33 -1.86 9.58 -10.07
C GLN A 33 -2.54 8.26 -10.44
N ILE A 34 -3.84 8.14 -10.21
CA ILE A 34 -4.59 6.92 -10.47
C ILE A 34 -4.71 6.70 -11.97
N ASN A 35 -4.33 5.49 -12.43
CA ASN A 35 -4.56 5.05 -13.79
C ASN A 35 -4.68 3.51 -13.79
N GLU A 36 -4.78 2.90 -14.97
CA GLU A 36 -4.95 1.45 -15.10
C GLU A 36 -3.76 0.64 -14.54
N ASN A 37 -2.59 1.26 -14.40
CA ASN A 37 -1.37 0.61 -13.92
C ASN A 37 -0.99 1.00 -12.49
N ARG A 38 -1.78 1.81 -11.83
CA ARG A 38 -1.52 2.30 -10.48
C ARG A 38 -2.76 2.18 -9.64
N GLU A 39 -2.68 1.36 -8.59
CA GLU A 39 -3.76 1.19 -7.64
C GLU A 39 -3.30 1.64 -6.27
N PHE A 40 -4.20 2.26 -5.50
CA PHE A 40 -3.91 2.85 -4.21
C PHE A 40 -4.88 2.33 -3.17
N TYR A 41 -4.33 1.84 -2.05
CA TYR A 41 -5.09 1.34 -0.92
C TYR A 41 -4.48 1.85 0.37
N TRP A 42 -5.32 2.05 1.37
CA TRP A 42 -4.91 2.42 2.72
C TRP A 42 -5.40 1.33 3.66
N TYR A 43 -4.49 0.73 4.43
CA TYR A 43 -4.84 -0.39 5.29
C TYR A 43 -4.68 -0.05 6.76
N ARG A 44 -5.65 -0.47 7.56
CA ARG A 44 -5.72 -0.19 8.99
C ARG A 44 -6.63 -1.17 9.71
N GLN A 45 -6.65 -1.07 11.05
CA GLN A 45 -7.57 -1.83 11.88
C GLN A 45 -9.02 -1.53 11.51
N GLY A 46 -9.81 -2.58 11.36
CA GLY A 46 -11.24 -2.46 11.11
C GLY A 46 -12.07 -2.64 12.38
N THR A 47 -13.22 -1.97 12.42
CA THR A 47 -14.25 -2.23 13.42
C THR A 47 -15.08 -3.45 12.99
N GLU A 48 -15.93 -3.96 13.89
CA GLU A 48 -16.84 -5.06 13.56
C GLU A 48 -17.73 -4.73 12.37
N LYS A 49 -18.22 -3.50 12.29
CA LYS A 49 -19.06 -3.03 11.18
C LYS A 49 -18.29 -2.99 9.86
N GLN A 50 -17.03 -2.61 9.91
CA GLN A 50 -16.18 -2.52 8.72
C GLN A 50 -15.75 -3.90 8.23
N LEU A 51 -15.49 -4.83 9.14
CA LEU A 51 -14.99 -6.16 8.81
C LEU A 51 -16.09 -7.13 8.40
N LEU A 52 -17.32 -6.94 8.86
CA LEU A 52 -18.46 -7.82 8.54
C LEU A 52 -18.17 -9.30 8.85
N GLY A 53 -17.48 -9.56 9.95
CA GLY A 53 -17.12 -10.92 10.36
C GLY A 53 -15.96 -11.54 9.60
N LYS A 54 -15.26 -10.78 8.77
CA LYS A 54 -14.11 -11.26 7.97
C LYS A 54 -12.80 -10.86 8.61
N GLU A 55 -11.71 -11.53 8.22
CA GLU A 55 -10.36 -11.13 8.62
C GLU A 55 -9.89 -9.87 7.88
N SER A 56 -10.44 -9.61 6.71
CA SER A 56 -10.16 -8.41 5.93
C SER A 56 -11.37 -8.02 5.11
N ASN A 57 -11.56 -6.72 4.89
CA ASN A 57 -12.63 -6.22 4.06
C ASN A 57 -12.23 -4.90 3.39
N LEU A 58 -12.44 -4.81 2.09
CA LEU A 58 -12.16 -3.60 1.32
C LEU A 58 -13.45 -2.80 1.16
N ILE A 59 -13.40 -1.53 1.58
CA ILE A 59 -14.49 -0.57 1.39
C ILE A 59 -13.90 0.64 0.66
N GLY A 60 -14.28 0.84 -0.59
CA GLY A 60 -13.62 1.86 -1.42
C GLY A 60 -12.14 1.51 -1.59
N ASN A 61 -11.25 2.40 -1.19
CA ASN A 61 -9.81 2.18 -1.20
C ASN A 61 -9.22 1.93 0.20
N ASP A 62 -10.08 1.72 1.18
CA ASP A 62 -9.66 1.41 2.55
C ASP A 62 -9.76 -0.08 2.80
N LEU A 63 -8.64 -0.70 3.09
CA LEU A 63 -8.56 -2.10 3.45
C LEU A 63 -8.58 -2.23 4.97
N PHE A 64 -9.66 -2.76 5.51
CA PHE A 64 -9.81 -2.99 6.94
C PHE A 64 -9.34 -4.39 7.29
N LEU A 65 -8.54 -4.49 8.36
CA LEU A 65 -7.92 -5.73 8.80
C LEU A 65 -8.29 -6.02 10.25
N ASN A 66 -8.46 -7.29 10.57
CA ASN A 66 -8.74 -7.72 11.94
C ASN A 66 -7.44 -7.82 12.74
N ILE A 67 -6.83 -6.67 12.99
CA ILE A 67 -5.58 -6.55 13.75
C ILE A 67 -5.47 -5.14 14.33
N ASN A 68 -4.79 -5.00 15.46
CA ASN A 68 -4.62 -3.71 16.13
C ASN A 68 -3.69 -2.77 15.35
N ASP A 69 -3.95 -1.47 15.47
CA ASP A 69 -3.14 -0.39 14.87
C ASP A 69 -1.94 0.01 15.76
N ASP A 70 -1.47 -0.87 16.62
CA ASP A 70 -0.33 -0.56 17.48
C ASP A 70 1.01 -0.82 16.77
N THR A 71 2.08 -0.30 17.36
CA THR A 71 3.43 -0.44 16.81
C THR A 71 3.89 -1.88 16.71
N LEU A 72 3.50 -2.72 17.66
CA LEU A 72 3.90 -4.14 17.70
C LEU A 72 3.25 -4.94 16.58
N SER A 73 2.10 -4.48 16.07
CA SER A 73 1.35 -5.18 15.02
C SER A 73 1.66 -4.66 13.61
N MET A 74 2.54 -3.68 13.45
CA MET A 74 2.80 -3.05 12.14
C MET A 74 3.29 -4.05 11.10
N GLY A 75 4.26 -4.88 11.44
CA GLY A 75 4.78 -5.90 10.53
C GLY A 75 3.73 -6.91 10.13
N LYS A 76 3.00 -7.42 11.10
CA LYS A 76 1.92 -8.39 10.88
C LYS A 76 0.79 -7.79 10.05
N LYS A 77 0.44 -6.54 10.30
CA LYS A 77 -0.57 -5.79 9.53
C LYS A 77 -0.15 -5.66 8.06
N THR A 78 1.12 -5.37 7.80
CA THR A 78 1.65 -5.29 6.45
C THR A 78 1.63 -6.64 5.74
N ILE A 79 1.97 -7.71 6.44
CA ILE A 79 1.89 -9.08 5.89
C ILE A 79 0.46 -9.43 5.54
N MET A 80 -0.51 -9.08 6.38
CA MET A 80 -1.94 -9.31 6.09
C MET A 80 -2.38 -8.54 4.85
N ALA A 81 -1.96 -7.29 4.70
CA ALA A 81 -2.28 -6.49 3.51
C ALA A 81 -1.67 -7.08 2.25
N PHE A 82 -0.42 -7.52 2.32
CA PHE A 82 0.26 -8.15 1.20
C PHE A 82 -0.42 -9.47 0.79
N ASP A 83 -0.79 -10.29 1.77
CA ASP A 83 -1.52 -11.54 1.52
C ASP A 83 -2.87 -11.28 0.85
N TRP A 84 -3.60 -10.28 1.32
CA TRP A 84 -4.85 -9.85 0.70
C TRP A 84 -4.62 -9.43 -0.76
N ALA A 85 -3.57 -8.65 -1.00
CA ALA A 85 -3.23 -8.18 -2.34
C ALA A 85 -2.93 -9.34 -3.30
N LEU A 86 -2.15 -10.32 -2.84
CA LEU A 86 -1.83 -11.51 -3.64
C LEU A 86 -3.07 -12.30 -4.03
N LYS A 87 -4.10 -12.30 -3.20
CA LYS A 87 -5.33 -13.07 -3.43
C LYS A 87 -6.37 -12.31 -4.24
N ASN A 88 -6.35 -10.99 -4.24
CA ASN A 88 -7.47 -10.19 -4.71
C ASN A 88 -7.15 -9.24 -5.86
N ILE A 89 -5.90 -8.86 -6.06
CA ILE A 89 -5.52 -7.92 -7.12
C ILE A 89 -4.32 -8.43 -7.90
N ASP A 90 -4.16 -7.87 -9.09
CA ASP A 90 -3.04 -8.20 -9.99
C ASP A 90 -2.05 -7.04 -9.97
N PHE A 91 -0.77 -7.34 -9.72
CA PHE A 91 0.28 -6.33 -9.67
C PHE A 91 1.66 -6.95 -9.93
N ASP A 92 2.58 -6.12 -10.39
CA ASP A 92 3.98 -6.50 -10.58
C ASP A 92 4.85 -6.07 -9.39
N PHE A 93 4.54 -4.92 -8.79
CA PHE A 93 5.26 -4.39 -7.63
C PHE A 93 4.28 -3.94 -6.56
N PHE A 94 4.62 -4.27 -5.33
CA PHE A 94 3.91 -3.84 -4.13
C PHE A 94 4.78 -2.84 -3.39
N ILE A 95 4.28 -1.63 -3.15
CA ILE A 95 5.01 -0.63 -2.37
C ILE A 95 4.20 -0.22 -1.14
N ARG A 96 4.89 0.07 -0.06
CA ARG A 96 4.29 0.42 1.22
C ARG A 96 4.85 1.75 1.75
N PRO A 97 4.34 2.89 1.29
CA PRO A 97 4.71 4.18 1.86
C PRO A 97 3.96 4.44 3.18
N THR A 98 4.43 5.45 3.91
CA THR A 98 3.75 5.95 5.10
C THR A 98 2.72 7.02 4.70
N PRO A 99 1.78 7.41 5.60
CA PRO A 99 0.80 8.45 5.29
C PRO A 99 1.39 9.83 5.01
N SER A 100 2.63 10.07 5.42
CA SER A 100 3.32 11.34 5.17
C SER A 100 4.23 11.31 3.94
N SER A 101 4.28 10.19 3.23
CA SER A 101 5.14 10.00 2.07
C SER A 101 4.46 10.46 0.78
N TYR A 102 5.28 10.96 -0.14
CA TYR A 102 4.88 11.18 -1.52
C TYR A 102 5.78 10.37 -2.44
N VAL A 103 5.19 9.74 -3.44
CA VAL A 103 5.93 8.91 -4.40
C VAL A 103 5.85 9.53 -5.78
N ASN A 104 7.00 9.75 -6.40
CA ASN A 104 7.06 10.16 -7.81
C ASN A 104 6.96 8.91 -8.69
N TYR A 105 5.76 8.60 -9.15
CA TYR A 105 5.47 7.37 -9.90
C TYR A 105 6.16 7.33 -11.25
N SER A 106 6.28 8.47 -11.93
CA SER A 106 6.96 8.51 -13.23
C SER A 106 8.43 8.10 -13.09
N ASN A 107 9.12 8.60 -12.08
CA ASN A 107 10.51 8.23 -11.82
C ASN A 107 10.64 6.79 -11.34
N LEU A 108 9.76 6.35 -10.46
CA LEU A 108 9.76 4.98 -9.96
C LEU A 108 9.53 3.98 -11.10
N GLU A 109 8.53 4.24 -11.93
CA GLU A 109 8.21 3.37 -13.07
C GLU A 109 9.35 3.29 -14.06
N SER A 110 9.98 4.41 -14.36
CA SER A 110 11.15 4.43 -15.24
C SER A 110 12.31 3.61 -14.68
N TYR A 111 12.57 3.76 -13.40
CA TYR A 111 13.61 2.99 -12.70
C TYR A 111 13.34 1.49 -12.75
N LEU A 112 12.11 1.08 -12.42
CA LEU A 112 11.73 -0.33 -12.40
C LEU A 112 11.76 -0.95 -13.78
N LYS A 113 11.28 -0.25 -14.80
CA LYS A 113 11.28 -0.73 -16.19
C LYS A 113 12.69 -0.91 -16.73
N THR A 114 13.61 -0.03 -16.34
CA THR A 114 14.98 -0.03 -16.84
C THR A 114 15.85 -1.09 -16.16
N ASN A 115 15.65 -1.31 -14.87
CA ASN A 115 16.59 -2.08 -14.05
C ASN A 115 16.15 -3.51 -13.74
N PHE A 116 14.89 -3.87 -13.99
CA PHE A 116 14.36 -5.18 -13.61
C PHE A 116 13.61 -5.86 -14.75
N SER A 117 13.56 -7.19 -14.70
CA SER A 117 12.74 -8.02 -15.56
C SER A 117 11.62 -8.68 -14.76
N LYS A 118 10.65 -9.30 -15.44
CA LYS A 118 9.51 -9.98 -14.77
C LYS A 118 9.93 -11.15 -13.90
N THR A 119 11.12 -11.69 -14.12
CA THR A 119 11.63 -12.84 -13.35
C THR A 119 12.45 -12.42 -12.14
N ASP A 120 12.78 -11.13 -12.01
CA ASP A 120 13.55 -10.65 -10.88
C ASP A 120 12.71 -10.62 -9.60
N ILE A 121 13.32 -11.05 -8.50
CA ILE A 121 12.76 -10.88 -7.18
C ILE A 121 13.43 -9.66 -6.57
N VAL A 122 12.63 -8.64 -6.26
CA VAL A 122 13.14 -7.34 -5.82
C VAL A 122 12.63 -7.03 -4.43
N TYR A 123 13.55 -6.70 -3.56
CA TYR A 123 13.24 -6.11 -2.25
C TYR A 123 14.08 -4.85 -2.11
N GLY A 124 13.43 -3.71 -1.91
CA GLY A 124 14.12 -2.44 -1.86
C GLY A 124 13.56 -1.50 -0.81
N GLY A 125 14.30 -0.48 -0.53
CA GLY A 125 13.93 0.55 0.42
C GLY A 125 15.17 1.25 0.96
N LYS A 126 14.95 2.23 1.81
CA LYS A 126 16.04 2.93 2.46
C LYS A 126 16.40 2.21 3.77
N ILE A 127 17.66 1.86 3.91
CA ILE A 127 18.16 1.31 5.15
C ILE A 127 18.34 2.47 6.14
N GLN A 128 17.68 2.36 7.30
CA GLN A 128 17.89 3.31 8.38
C GLN A 128 18.81 2.66 9.41
N GLU A 129 19.95 3.29 9.65
CA GLU A 129 20.84 2.91 10.72
C GLU A 129 20.36 3.60 12.00
N THR A 130 20.16 2.81 13.04
CA THR A 130 19.78 3.33 14.36
C THR A 130 21.00 3.43 15.26
#